data_ccbc9e79775dd3a24471ca9964855bc7
#
_entry.id   ccbc9e79775dd3a24471ca9964855bc7
#
_cell.length_a   1.000
_cell.length_b   1.000
_cell.length_c   1.000
_cell.angle_alpha   90.00
_cell.angle_beta   90.00
_cell.angle_gamma   90.00
#
_symmetry.space_group_name_H-M   'P 1'
#
loop_
_entity.id
_entity.type
_entity.pdbx_description
1 polymer ?
#
loop_
_entity_poly.entity_id
_entity_poly.type
_entity_poly.pdbx_seq_one_letter_code
_entity_poly.pdbx_strand_id
1 'polypeptide(L)'
;MKITLYYFKIPFWRAEVTRLSLYIGDIPFEDYRIEGNDYDKFKKTGELPNKKIAPFKQLPVLDVDGKIFAQTGAIARFCGKLSGLYPKNDDYKAALIDQIIEGAQDINYLVTLSGRDKDLERKKIARDILARRHLPKWFQFLEDLLKQNTESIYF
;
A
#
# COMPACT_ATOMS: atom_id res chain seq x y z
N MET A 1 -3.17 21.65 -6.41
CA MET A 1 -2.58 20.31 -6.60
C MET A 1 -3.73 19.34 -6.90
N LYS A 2 -3.71 18.69 -8.06
CA LYS A 2 -4.67 17.65 -8.45
C LYS A 2 -4.05 16.29 -8.19
N ILE A 3 -4.74 15.45 -7.40
CA ILE A 3 -4.28 14.09 -7.06
C ILE A 3 -5.26 13.08 -7.61
N THR A 4 -4.77 12.08 -8.33
CA THR A 4 -5.56 10.91 -8.77
C THR A 4 -4.85 9.64 -8.33
N LEU A 5 -5.54 8.80 -7.56
CA LEU A 5 -5.07 7.48 -7.17
C LEU A 5 -5.64 6.45 -8.16
N TYR A 6 -4.76 5.73 -8.85
CA TYR A 6 -5.15 4.61 -9.71
C TYR A 6 -4.97 3.29 -8.98
N TYR A 7 -6.06 2.55 -8.82
CA TYR A 7 -6.03 1.21 -8.24
C TYR A 7 -7.12 0.31 -8.83
N PHE A 8 -7.09 -0.97 -8.50
CA PHE A 8 -8.15 -1.92 -8.85
C PHE A 8 -9.47 -1.58 -8.15
N LYS A 9 -10.60 -1.97 -8.76
CA LYS A 9 -11.91 -1.86 -8.13
C LYS A 9 -12.10 -2.96 -7.07
N ILE A 10 -11.38 -2.81 -5.97
CA ILE A 10 -11.50 -3.64 -4.78
C ILE A 10 -11.64 -2.74 -3.54
N PRO A 11 -12.30 -3.21 -2.47
CA PRO A 11 -12.66 -2.36 -1.34
C PRO A 11 -11.46 -1.92 -0.48
N PHE A 12 -10.36 -2.64 -0.49
CA PHE A 12 -9.20 -2.36 0.36
C PHE A 12 -7.90 -2.85 -0.31
N TRP A 13 -6.85 -3.07 0.43
CA TRP A 13 -5.55 -3.57 0.07
C TRP A 13 -4.51 -2.45 -0.05
N ARG A 14 -3.55 -2.56 -0.96
CA ARG A 14 -2.36 -1.70 -1.03
C ARG A 14 -2.64 -0.19 -1.19
N ALA A 15 -3.79 0.18 -1.73
CA ALA A 15 -4.18 1.58 -1.89
C ALA A 15 -4.84 2.19 -0.65
N GLU A 16 -5.20 1.38 0.35
CA GLU A 16 -5.96 1.87 1.51
C GLU A 16 -5.18 2.86 2.35
N VAL A 17 -3.88 2.64 2.55
CA VAL A 17 -3.02 3.59 3.25
C VAL A 17 -3.03 4.98 2.59
N THR A 18 -3.09 5.03 1.27
CA THR A 18 -3.20 6.29 0.51
C THR A 18 -4.53 6.98 0.74
N ARG A 19 -5.64 6.22 0.64
CA ARG A 19 -7.00 6.75 0.87
C ARG A 19 -7.14 7.31 2.27
N LEU A 20 -6.73 6.54 3.28
CA LEU A 20 -6.79 6.95 4.67
C LEU A 20 -5.92 8.18 4.95
N SER A 21 -4.68 8.19 4.46
CA SER A 21 -3.79 9.34 4.66
C SER A 21 -4.37 10.62 4.07
N LEU A 22 -4.86 10.58 2.83
CA LEU A 22 -5.44 11.76 2.18
C LEU A 22 -6.75 12.19 2.85
N TYR A 23 -7.59 11.24 3.27
CA TYR A 23 -8.83 11.51 4.00
C TYR A 23 -8.58 12.18 5.35
N ILE A 24 -7.64 11.65 6.16
CA ILE A 24 -7.29 12.21 7.47
C ILE A 24 -6.71 13.64 7.32
N GLY A 25 -5.94 13.87 6.26
CA GLY A 25 -5.39 15.19 5.97
C GLY A 25 -6.36 16.18 5.33
N ASP A 26 -7.62 15.81 5.12
CA ASP A 26 -8.63 16.59 4.38
C ASP A 26 -8.11 17.04 3.00
N ILE A 27 -7.40 16.16 2.31
CA ILE A 27 -6.79 16.42 1.00
C ILE A 27 -7.68 15.84 -0.09
N PRO A 28 -8.27 16.68 -0.97
CA PRO A 28 -9.13 16.20 -2.04
C PRO A 28 -8.33 15.40 -3.07
N PHE A 29 -8.87 14.24 -3.45
CA PHE A 29 -8.28 13.38 -4.48
C PHE A 29 -9.35 12.62 -5.25
N GLU A 30 -9.00 12.19 -6.45
CA GLU A 30 -9.81 11.30 -7.27
C GLU A 30 -9.36 9.84 -7.02
N ASP A 31 -10.27 8.98 -6.54
CA ASP A 31 -10.03 7.54 -6.40
C ASP A 31 -10.47 6.83 -7.69
N TYR A 32 -9.60 6.79 -8.70
CA TYR A 32 -9.89 6.13 -9.96
C TYR A 32 -9.73 4.62 -9.85
N ARG A 33 -10.87 3.93 -9.87
CA ARG A 33 -10.92 2.46 -9.77
C ARG A 33 -10.95 1.84 -11.15
N ILE A 34 -9.81 1.29 -11.57
CA ILE A 34 -9.61 0.67 -12.88
C ILE A 34 -10.47 -0.60 -12.98
N GLU A 35 -11.33 -0.64 -14.02
CA GLU A 35 -12.19 -1.77 -14.32
C GLU A 35 -12.46 -1.91 -15.83
N GLY A 36 -13.12 -2.99 -16.23
CA GLY A 36 -13.54 -3.21 -17.62
C GLY A 36 -12.39 -3.13 -18.62
N ASN A 37 -12.61 -2.41 -19.71
CA ASN A 37 -11.64 -2.25 -20.78
C ASN A 37 -10.33 -1.61 -20.34
N ASP A 38 -10.36 -0.68 -19.38
CA ASP A 38 -9.18 -0.03 -18.83
C ASP A 38 -8.33 -1.05 -18.06
N TYR A 39 -8.95 -1.96 -17.32
CA TYR A 39 -8.26 -3.05 -16.64
C TYR A 39 -7.58 -4.02 -17.61
N ASP A 40 -8.29 -4.42 -18.67
CA ASP A 40 -7.75 -5.32 -19.68
C ASP A 40 -6.58 -4.70 -20.44
N LYS A 41 -6.69 -3.42 -20.76
CA LYS A 41 -5.61 -2.65 -21.36
C LYS A 41 -4.42 -2.53 -20.42
N PHE A 42 -4.66 -2.13 -19.18
CA PHE A 42 -3.64 -2.03 -18.16
C PHE A 42 -2.87 -3.34 -17.98
N LYS A 43 -3.56 -4.46 -17.88
CA LYS A 43 -2.91 -5.79 -17.76
C LYS A 43 -1.97 -6.10 -18.91
N LYS A 44 -2.30 -5.70 -20.14
CA LYS A 44 -1.51 -5.97 -21.35
C LYS A 44 -0.32 -5.02 -21.47
N THR A 45 -0.53 -3.74 -21.21
CA THR A 45 0.42 -2.68 -21.57
C THR A 45 1.02 -1.94 -20.39
N GLY A 46 0.35 -1.93 -19.23
CA GLY A 46 0.65 -1.05 -18.11
C GLY A 46 0.15 0.39 -18.31
N GLU A 47 -0.64 0.64 -19.38
CA GLU A 47 -1.17 1.97 -19.68
C GLU A 47 -2.34 2.30 -18.77
N LEU A 48 -2.27 3.46 -18.15
CA LEU A 48 -3.31 4.05 -17.30
C LEU A 48 -4.36 4.78 -18.15
N PRO A 49 -5.56 5.08 -17.61
CA PRO A 49 -6.59 5.85 -18.33
C PRO A 49 -6.11 7.20 -18.87
N ASN A 50 -5.16 7.84 -18.17
CA ASN A 50 -4.52 9.09 -18.59
C ASN A 50 -3.45 8.92 -19.69
N LYS A 51 -3.34 7.75 -20.31
CA LYS A 51 -2.39 7.38 -21.39
C LYS A 51 -0.92 7.27 -20.95
N LYS A 52 -0.62 7.39 -19.67
CA LYS A 52 0.74 7.18 -19.13
C LYS A 52 0.98 5.72 -18.84
N ILE A 53 2.23 5.30 -18.96
CA ILE A 53 2.63 3.95 -18.57
C ILE A 53 2.98 3.94 -17.07
N ALA A 54 2.30 3.10 -16.31
CA ALA A 54 2.56 2.93 -14.89
C ALA A 54 4.01 2.49 -14.65
N PRO A 55 4.76 3.13 -13.74
CA PRO A 55 6.05 2.61 -13.30
C PRO A 55 5.88 1.17 -12.82
N PHE A 56 6.81 0.29 -13.18
CA PHE A 56 6.75 -1.15 -12.89
C PHE A 56 5.52 -1.88 -13.47
N LYS A 57 4.65 -1.22 -14.26
CA LYS A 57 3.38 -1.76 -14.77
C LYS A 57 2.52 -2.42 -13.68
N GLN A 58 2.53 -1.83 -12.51
CA GLN A 58 1.82 -2.31 -11.33
C GLN A 58 1.07 -1.18 -10.64
N LEU A 59 0.07 -1.53 -9.84
CA LEU A 59 -0.73 -0.62 -9.02
C LEU A 59 -0.43 -0.84 -7.52
N PRO A 60 -0.59 0.17 -6.67
CA PRO A 60 -1.15 1.51 -6.95
C PRO A 60 -0.20 2.42 -7.71
N VAL A 61 -0.77 3.42 -8.38
CA VAL A 61 -0.06 4.57 -8.96
C VAL A 61 -0.73 5.85 -8.48
N LEU A 62 0.07 6.83 -8.09
CA LEU A 62 -0.40 8.18 -7.78
C LEU A 62 0.01 9.13 -8.90
N ASP A 63 -0.95 9.91 -9.39
CA ASP A 63 -0.71 11.05 -10.29
C ASP A 63 -0.88 12.34 -9.48
N VAL A 64 0.13 13.19 -9.50
CA VAL A 64 0.13 14.49 -8.85
C VAL A 64 0.46 15.55 -9.90
N ASP A 65 -0.52 16.34 -10.27
CA ASP A 65 -0.39 17.38 -11.31
C ASP A 65 0.25 16.83 -12.61
N GLY A 66 -0.14 15.62 -13.00
CA GLY A 66 0.36 14.97 -14.18
C GLY A 66 1.71 14.26 -14.04
N LYS A 67 2.32 14.22 -12.87
CA LYS A 67 3.53 13.43 -12.57
C LYS A 67 3.14 12.16 -11.84
N ILE A 68 3.50 11.01 -12.40
CA ILE A 68 3.13 9.72 -11.82
C ILE A 68 4.29 9.04 -11.12
N PHE A 69 3.98 8.37 -10.02
CA PHE A 69 4.89 7.45 -9.35
C PHE A 69 4.12 6.28 -8.73
N ALA A 70 4.82 5.21 -8.43
CA ALA A 70 4.26 3.97 -7.91
C ALA A 70 4.96 3.53 -6.63
N GLN A 71 4.65 2.34 -6.17
CA GLN A 71 5.08 1.71 -4.93
C GLN A 71 4.33 2.21 -3.69
N THR A 72 3.68 1.28 -3.02
CA THR A 72 2.82 1.56 -1.85
C THR A 72 3.56 2.38 -0.78
N GLY A 73 4.79 1.99 -0.43
CA GLY A 73 5.58 2.71 0.58
C GLY A 73 5.94 4.13 0.16
N ALA A 74 6.34 4.35 -1.10
CA ALA A 74 6.64 5.69 -1.61
C ALA A 74 5.41 6.59 -1.62
N ILE A 75 4.26 6.04 -2.03
CA ILE A 75 2.98 6.75 -2.03
C ILE A 75 2.54 7.06 -0.59
N ALA A 76 2.66 6.10 0.33
CA ALA A 76 2.31 6.29 1.74
C ALA A 76 3.12 7.43 2.38
N ARG A 77 4.45 7.47 2.16
CA ARG A 77 5.31 8.56 2.64
C ARG A 77 4.93 9.91 2.06
N PHE A 78 4.67 9.95 0.76
CA PHE A 78 4.26 11.19 0.10
C PHE A 78 2.94 11.71 0.66
N CYS A 79 1.92 10.86 0.72
CA CYS A 79 0.61 11.23 1.27
C CYS A 79 0.70 11.54 2.76
N GLY A 80 1.48 10.78 3.54
CA GLY A 80 1.73 11.07 4.95
C GLY A 80 2.37 12.44 5.19
N LYS A 81 3.31 12.87 4.34
CA LYS A 81 3.90 14.22 4.39
C LYS A 81 2.87 15.30 4.08
N LEU A 82 2.02 15.08 3.09
CA LEU A 82 0.96 16.02 2.73
C LEU A 82 -0.07 16.19 3.85
N SER A 83 -0.47 15.08 4.46
CA SER A 83 -1.51 15.04 5.51
C SER A 83 -1.01 15.35 6.92
N GLY A 84 0.30 15.61 7.09
CA GLY A 84 0.87 15.86 8.41
C GLY A 84 1.08 14.60 9.28
N LEU A 85 0.84 13.41 8.74
CA LEU A 85 1.03 12.13 9.42
C LEU A 85 2.47 11.60 9.37
N TYR A 86 3.36 12.27 8.64
CA TYR A 86 4.75 11.91 8.52
C TYR A 86 5.64 13.08 8.98
N PRO A 87 6.66 12.85 9.82
CA PRO A 87 7.47 13.93 10.38
C PRO A 87 8.24 14.69 9.30
N LYS A 88 8.36 16.01 9.47
CA LYS A 88 9.04 16.87 8.49
C LYS A 88 10.53 17.07 8.81
N ASN A 89 10.88 17.11 10.10
CA ASN A 89 12.21 17.49 10.56
C ASN A 89 12.74 16.55 11.66
N ASP A 90 12.35 15.29 11.63
CA ASP A 90 12.78 14.27 12.58
C ASP A 90 13.05 12.99 11.80
N ASP A 91 14.28 12.80 11.39
CA ASP A 91 14.71 11.65 10.59
C ASP A 91 14.60 10.33 11.36
N TYR A 92 14.74 10.36 12.68
CA TYR A 92 14.59 9.16 13.50
C TYR A 92 13.12 8.72 13.57
N LYS A 93 12.19 9.64 13.84
CA LYS A 93 10.75 9.34 13.79
C LYS A 93 10.31 8.92 12.38
N ALA A 94 10.86 9.54 11.34
CA ALA A 94 10.62 9.13 9.96
C ALA A 94 11.06 7.68 9.71
N ALA A 95 12.24 7.29 10.20
CA ALA A 95 12.74 5.92 10.07
C ALA A 95 11.87 4.90 10.83
N LEU A 96 11.33 5.25 12.00
CA LEU A 96 10.40 4.38 12.73
C LEU A 96 9.09 4.15 11.95
N ILE A 97 8.55 5.20 11.33
CA ILE A 97 7.36 5.06 10.45
C ILE A 97 7.71 4.20 9.23
N ASP A 98 8.86 4.44 8.61
CA ASP A 98 9.32 3.66 7.46
C ASP A 98 9.49 2.18 7.82
N GLN A 99 10.00 1.86 8.99
CA GLN A 99 10.10 0.49 9.50
C GLN A 99 8.73 -0.22 9.49
N ILE A 100 7.67 0.46 9.92
CA ILE A 100 6.31 -0.10 9.91
C ILE A 100 5.78 -0.24 8.46
N ILE A 101 6.01 0.78 7.63
CA ILE A 101 5.60 0.74 6.22
C ILE A 101 6.27 -0.43 5.49
N GLU A 102 7.58 -0.61 5.65
CA GLU A 102 8.31 -1.69 4.98
C GLU A 102 7.94 -3.08 5.55
N GLY A 103 7.82 -3.21 6.88
CA GLY A 103 7.33 -4.44 7.50
C GLY A 103 5.94 -4.85 6.99
N ALA A 104 5.04 -3.87 6.78
CA ALA A 104 3.75 -4.12 6.16
C ALA A 104 3.87 -4.57 4.69
N GLN A 105 4.88 -4.11 3.93
CA GLN A 105 5.12 -4.60 2.57
C GLN A 105 5.59 -6.06 2.57
N ASP A 106 6.46 -6.45 3.50
CA ASP A 106 6.96 -7.81 3.62
C ASP A 106 5.81 -8.80 3.84
N ILE A 107 4.93 -8.53 4.79
CA ILE A 107 3.79 -9.41 5.06
C ILE A 107 2.78 -9.41 3.91
N ASN A 108 2.53 -8.25 3.27
CA ASN A 108 1.68 -8.17 2.09
C ASN A 108 2.24 -9.00 0.91
N TYR A 109 3.56 -9.06 0.79
CA TYR A 109 4.19 -9.90 -0.22
C TYR A 109 3.93 -11.40 0.03
N LEU A 110 4.10 -11.86 1.27
CA LEU A 110 3.80 -13.25 1.67
C LEU A 110 2.32 -13.59 1.45
N VAL A 111 1.41 -12.69 1.83
CA VAL A 111 -0.04 -12.86 1.57
C VAL A 111 -0.32 -12.99 0.07
N THR A 112 0.30 -12.16 -0.74
CA THR A 112 0.14 -12.20 -2.20
C THR A 112 0.67 -13.52 -2.78
N LEU A 113 1.85 -13.96 -2.35
CA LEU A 113 2.46 -15.21 -2.82
C LEU A 113 1.60 -16.44 -2.47
N SER A 114 1.07 -16.48 -1.24
CA SER A 114 0.23 -17.61 -0.79
C SER A 114 -1.05 -17.80 -1.63
N GLY A 115 -1.47 -16.76 -2.36
CA GLY A 115 -2.65 -16.81 -3.22
C GLY A 115 -2.38 -17.10 -4.70
N ARG A 116 -1.12 -17.11 -5.13
CA ARG A 116 -0.75 -17.16 -6.57
C ARG A 116 -0.76 -18.55 -7.19
N ASP A 117 -0.60 -19.61 -6.39
CA ASP A 117 -0.57 -20.96 -6.94
C ASP A 117 -1.91 -21.31 -7.60
N LYS A 118 -1.84 -21.90 -8.80
CA LYS A 118 -3.03 -22.37 -9.53
C LYS A 118 -3.54 -23.69 -8.99
N ASP A 119 -2.67 -24.50 -8.39
CA ASP A 119 -3.02 -25.73 -7.71
C ASP A 119 -3.69 -25.41 -6.37
N LEU A 120 -4.92 -25.88 -6.19
CA LEU A 120 -5.74 -25.54 -5.04
C LEU A 120 -5.22 -26.12 -3.72
N GLU A 121 -4.63 -27.33 -3.76
CA GLU A 121 -4.07 -27.97 -2.56
C GLU A 121 -2.80 -27.25 -2.11
N ARG A 122 -1.89 -26.95 -3.03
CA ARG A 122 -0.69 -26.14 -2.71
C ARG A 122 -1.04 -24.75 -2.20
N LYS A 123 -2.04 -24.11 -2.81
CA LYS A 123 -2.55 -22.80 -2.33
C LYS A 123 -3.08 -22.91 -0.92
N LYS A 124 -3.87 -23.96 -0.60
CA LYS A 124 -4.41 -24.19 0.74
C LYS A 124 -3.29 -24.38 1.75
N ILE A 125 -2.29 -25.21 1.43
CA ILE A 125 -1.11 -25.42 2.29
C ILE A 125 -0.37 -24.11 2.53
N ALA A 126 -0.09 -23.33 1.48
CA ALA A 126 0.62 -22.06 1.59
C ALA A 126 -0.14 -21.04 2.47
N ARG A 127 -1.46 -20.99 2.34
CA ARG A 127 -2.32 -20.13 3.18
C ARG A 127 -2.40 -20.62 4.63
N ASP A 128 -2.42 -21.91 4.86
CA ASP A 128 -2.40 -22.45 6.23
C ASP A 128 -1.08 -22.14 6.93
N ILE A 129 0.06 -22.30 6.24
CA ILE A 129 1.37 -21.88 6.77
C ILE A 129 1.40 -20.38 7.05
N LEU A 130 0.90 -19.56 6.13
CA LEU A 130 0.81 -18.11 6.34
C LEU A 130 0.00 -17.78 7.60
N ALA A 131 -1.20 -18.36 7.72
CA ALA A 131 -2.13 -18.05 8.80
C ALA A 131 -1.63 -18.55 10.17
N ARG A 132 -1.02 -19.74 10.22
CA ARG A 132 -0.61 -20.35 11.50
C ARG A 132 0.79 -19.98 11.94
N ARG A 133 1.67 -19.59 11.02
CA ARG A 133 3.09 -19.36 11.32
C ARG A 133 3.52 -17.92 11.09
N HIS A 134 3.27 -17.37 9.90
CA HIS A 134 3.83 -16.06 9.54
C HIS A 134 3.02 -14.91 10.13
N LEU A 135 1.70 -14.91 9.97
CA LEU A 135 0.86 -13.83 10.49
C LEU A 135 0.90 -13.67 12.01
N PRO A 136 0.76 -14.74 12.83
CA PRO A 136 0.85 -14.59 14.29
C PRO A 136 2.18 -14.02 14.74
N LYS A 137 3.29 -14.51 14.14
CA LYS A 137 4.62 -14.00 14.46
C LYS A 137 4.78 -12.53 14.08
N TRP A 138 4.29 -12.13 12.90
CA TRP A 138 4.37 -10.75 12.44
C TRP A 138 3.50 -9.81 13.29
N PHE A 139 2.29 -10.21 13.64
CA PHE A 139 1.44 -9.43 14.55
C PHE A 139 2.05 -9.31 15.95
N GLN A 140 2.73 -10.36 16.44
CA GLN A 140 3.47 -10.28 17.70
C GLN A 140 4.57 -9.20 17.64
N PHE A 141 5.30 -9.11 16.54
CA PHE A 141 6.31 -8.06 16.37
C PHE A 141 5.71 -6.65 16.39
N LEU A 142 4.57 -6.45 15.71
CA LEU A 142 3.87 -5.17 15.78
C LEU A 142 3.38 -4.84 17.19
N GLU A 143 2.83 -5.82 17.88
CA GLU A 143 2.37 -5.68 19.26
C GLU A 143 3.51 -5.30 20.19
N ASP A 144 4.68 -5.92 20.02
CA ASP A 144 5.87 -5.63 20.82
C ASP A 144 6.40 -4.21 20.55
N LEU A 145 6.39 -3.77 19.29
CA LEU A 145 6.75 -2.39 18.93
C LEU A 145 5.75 -1.38 19.49
N LEU A 146 4.46 -1.68 19.43
CA LEU A 146 3.42 -0.82 19.96
C LEU A 146 3.53 -0.66 21.49
N LYS A 147 3.85 -1.73 22.21
CA LYS A 147 4.08 -1.70 23.66
C LYS A 147 5.30 -0.87 24.07
N GLN A 148 6.28 -0.73 23.18
CA GLN A 148 7.45 0.11 23.43
C GLN A 148 7.15 1.60 23.24
N ASN A 149 6.07 1.94 22.54
CA ASN A 149 5.65 3.32 22.36
C ASN A 149 4.91 3.83 23.61
N THR A 150 5.60 4.63 24.41
CA THR A 150 5.04 5.20 25.66
C THR A 150 4.35 6.56 25.44
N GLU A 151 4.50 7.15 24.26
CA GLU A 151 3.97 8.49 23.93
C GLU A 151 2.53 8.42 23.40
N SER A 152 2.11 7.30 22.85
CA SER A 152 0.83 7.14 22.19
C SER A 152 0.37 5.68 22.21
N ILE A 153 -0.94 5.45 22.04
CA ILE A 153 -1.51 4.12 21.78
C ILE A 153 -1.33 3.66 20.33
N TYR A 154 -0.72 4.47 19.50
CA TYR A 154 -0.38 4.19 18.09
C TYR A 154 1.13 4.30 17.86
N PHE A 155 1.59 3.85 16.70
CA PHE A 155 2.99 4.00 16.25
C PHE A 155 3.38 5.44 15.98
#